data_19fcf9b4d8b278bb09d846058345292c
#
_entry.id   19fcf9b4d8b278bb09d846058345292c
#
_cell.length_a   1.000
_cell.length_b   1.000
_cell.length_c   1.000
_cell.angle_alpha   90.00
_cell.angle_beta   90.00
_cell.angle_gamma   90.00
#
_symmetry.space_group_name_H-M   'P 1'
#
loop_
_entity.id
_entity.type
_entity.pdbx_description
1 polymer ?
#
loop_
_entity_poly.entity_id
_entity_poly.type
_entity_poly.pdbx_seq_one_letter_code
_entity_poly.pdbx_strand_id
1 'polypeptide(L)'
;MSEESPRKCPWLKMLLGGVALGVLVLAGLAWGMRVTDARPFCSSCHIMEQAARTHKLSPHAKLACNECHAPAALLPKLPFKAKEGARDFYMNTFGDVELPIVAGMATKDVVNANCKAC
;
A
#
# COMPACT_ATOMS: atom_id res chain seq x y z
N MET A 1 52.96 31.46 -6.83
CA MET A 1 51.87 31.21 -5.91
C MET A 1 50.96 30.16 -6.58
N SER A 2 51.08 28.88 -6.13
CA SER A 2 50.32 27.78 -6.72
C SER A 2 48.95 27.76 -6.04
N GLU A 3 47.87 28.04 -6.80
CA GLU A 3 46.50 27.93 -6.36
C GLU A 3 46.18 26.46 -6.09
N GLU A 4 46.13 26.10 -4.83
CA GLU A 4 45.72 24.76 -4.39
C GLU A 4 44.21 24.62 -4.55
N SER A 5 43.80 23.96 -5.64
CA SER A 5 42.42 23.64 -5.92
C SER A 5 41.84 22.83 -4.75
N PRO A 6 40.65 23.22 -4.18
CA PRO A 6 40.08 22.52 -3.04
C PRO A 6 39.75 21.09 -3.45
N ARG A 7 40.37 20.10 -2.76
CA ARG A 7 40.09 18.67 -2.96
C ARG A 7 38.63 18.40 -2.67
N LYS A 8 37.84 18.26 -3.73
CA LYS A 8 36.40 17.91 -3.64
C LYS A 8 36.31 16.55 -2.96
N CYS A 9 35.83 16.51 -1.73
CA CYS A 9 35.66 15.28 -0.93
C CYS A 9 34.67 14.30 -1.63
N PRO A 10 35.14 13.20 -2.23
CA PRO A 10 34.27 12.27 -2.98
C PRO A 10 33.26 11.60 -2.08
N TRP A 11 33.58 11.38 -0.79
CA TRP A 11 32.68 10.75 0.17
C TRP A 11 31.42 11.58 0.44
N LEU A 12 31.50 12.92 0.42
CA LEU A 12 30.33 13.79 0.60
C LEU A 12 29.33 13.63 -0.55
N LYS A 13 29.82 13.49 -1.79
CA LYS A 13 28.95 13.22 -2.94
C LYS A 13 28.28 11.86 -2.84
N MET A 14 29.01 10.84 -2.38
CA MET A 14 28.46 9.50 -2.15
C MET A 14 27.41 9.50 -1.03
N LEU A 15 27.67 10.23 0.06
CA LEU A 15 26.71 10.39 1.16
C LEU A 15 25.43 11.10 0.69
N LEU A 16 25.59 12.24 0.00
CA LEU A 16 24.44 12.99 -0.52
C LEU A 16 23.66 12.17 -1.55
N GLY A 17 24.33 11.43 -2.42
CA GLY A 17 23.70 10.51 -3.37
C GLY A 17 22.92 9.39 -2.67
N GLY A 18 23.52 8.79 -1.62
CA GLY A 18 22.86 7.77 -0.81
C GLY A 18 21.63 8.29 -0.07
N VAL A 19 21.72 9.48 0.53
CA VAL A 19 20.58 10.13 1.19
C VAL A 19 19.49 10.46 0.18
N ALA A 20 19.82 11.04 -0.96
CA ALA A 20 18.86 11.36 -2.01
C ALA A 20 18.14 10.10 -2.52
N LEU A 21 18.88 9.02 -2.77
CA LEU A 21 18.30 7.75 -3.17
C LEU A 21 17.38 7.18 -2.08
N GLY A 22 17.78 7.22 -0.82
CA GLY A 22 16.96 6.79 0.32
C GLY A 22 15.65 7.55 0.41
N VAL A 23 15.70 8.89 0.27
CA VAL A 23 14.48 9.73 0.26
C VAL A 23 13.57 9.38 -0.92
N LEU A 24 14.12 9.17 -2.12
CA LEU A 24 13.33 8.77 -3.30
C LEU A 24 12.66 7.41 -3.10
N VAL A 25 13.38 6.44 -2.53
CA VAL A 25 12.81 5.11 -2.23
C VAL A 25 11.68 5.22 -1.22
N LEU A 26 11.88 5.96 -0.12
CA LEU A 26 10.85 6.14 0.91
C LEU A 26 9.62 6.88 0.35
N ALA A 27 9.83 7.92 -0.44
CA ALA A 27 8.75 8.66 -1.10
C ALA A 27 7.98 7.76 -2.07
N GLY A 28 8.67 6.94 -2.87
CA GLY A 28 8.07 5.97 -3.77
C GLY A 28 7.25 4.91 -3.04
N LEU A 29 7.76 4.38 -1.93
CA LEU A 29 7.02 3.44 -1.08
C LEU A 29 5.77 4.07 -0.47
N ALA A 30 5.88 5.28 0.07
CA ALA A 30 4.74 6.01 0.65
C ALA A 30 3.66 6.30 -0.40
N TRP A 31 4.06 6.73 -1.59
CA TRP A 31 3.16 6.96 -2.69
C TRP A 31 2.51 5.67 -3.19
N GLY A 32 3.29 4.60 -3.38
CA GLY A 32 2.81 3.28 -3.78
C GLY A 32 1.79 2.72 -2.77
N MET A 33 2.03 2.90 -1.47
CA MET A 33 1.06 2.52 -0.43
C MET A 33 -0.27 3.26 -0.59
N ARG A 34 -0.26 4.57 -0.82
CA ARG A 34 -1.49 5.36 -1.02
C ARG A 34 -2.26 4.94 -2.26
N VAL A 35 -1.56 4.72 -3.36
CA VAL A 35 -2.19 4.27 -4.62
C VAL A 35 -2.82 2.90 -4.45
N THR A 36 -2.10 1.96 -3.84
CA THR A 36 -2.58 0.59 -3.63
C THR A 36 -3.60 0.44 -2.49
N ASP A 37 -3.80 1.47 -1.67
CA ASP A 37 -4.86 1.51 -0.65
C ASP A 37 -6.20 1.98 -1.24
N ALA A 38 -6.15 2.69 -2.35
CA ALA A 38 -7.30 3.37 -2.92
C ALA A 38 -8.23 2.44 -3.71
N ARG A 39 -9.52 2.78 -3.72
CA ARG A 39 -10.56 2.02 -4.46
C ARG A 39 -10.23 1.78 -5.94
N PRO A 40 -9.68 2.72 -6.73
CA PRO A 40 -9.36 2.47 -8.13
C PRO A 40 -8.40 1.30 -8.34
N PHE A 41 -7.44 1.12 -7.41
CA PHE A 41 -6.54 -0.02 -7.46
C PHE A 41 -7.26 -1.33 -7.16
N CYS A 42 -8.07 -1.38 -6.09
CA CYS A 42 -8.83 -2.58 -5.73
C CYS A 42 -9.82 -2.98 -6.82
N SER A 43 -10.49 -2.01 -7.45
CA SER A 43 -11.46 -2.26 -8.53
C SER A 43 -10.83 -2.62 -9.88
N SER A 44 -9.50 -2.61 -10.00
CA SER A 44 -8.82 -3.11 -11.20
C SER A 44 -8.90 -4.63 -11.35
N CYS A 45 -9.17 -5.35 -10.27
CA CYS A 45 -9.46 -6.78 -10.30
C CYS A 45 -10.96 -7.02 -10.51
N HIS A 46 -11.32 -7.86 -11.49
CA HIS A 46 -12.72 -8.12 -11.85
C HIS A 46 -13.54 -8.68 -10.68
N ILE A 47 -12.93 -9.52 -9.81
CA ILE A 47 -13.58 -10.10 -8.64
C ILE A 47 -14.00 -9.05 -7.60
N MET A 48 -13.29 -7.91 -7.56
CA MET A 48 -13.52 -6.83 -6.59
C MET A 48 -14.49 -5.75 -7.09
N GLU A 49 -14.95 -5.83 -8.33
CA GLU A 49 -15.78 -4.78 -8.94
C GLU A 49 -17.09 -4.54 -8.17
N GLN A 50 -17.78 -5.60 -7.77
CA GLN A 50 -19.02 -5.49 -7.02
C GLN A 50 -18.80 -4.82 -5.64
N ALA A 51 -17.76 -5.24 -4.92
CA ALA A 51 -17.40 -4.65 -3.63
C ALA A 51 -17.04 -3.16 -3.76
N ALA A 52 -16.29 -2.79 -4.81
CA ALA A 52 -15.92 -1.41 -5.08
C ALA A 52 -17.13 -0.54 -5.44
N ARG A 53 -18.09 -1.07 -6.19
CA ARG A 53 -19.36 -0.38 -6.53
C ARG A 53 -20.22 -0.14 -5.28
N THR A 54 -20.42 -1.15 -4.45
CA THR A 54 -21.20 -1.00 -3.20
C THR A 54 -20.53 -0.03 -2.23
N HIS A 55 -19.19 -0.09 -2.10
CA HIS A 55 -18.42 0.88 -1.32
C HIS A 55 -18.63 2.33 -1.83
N LYS A 56 -18.62 2.55 -3.14
CA LYS A 56 -18.85 3.88 -3.74
C LYS A 56 -20.19 4.49 -3.36
N LEU A 57 -21.20 3.66 -3.13
CA LEU A 57 -22.56 4.07 -2.78
C LEU A 57 -22.79 4.13 -1.25
N SER A 58 -21.81 3.76 -0.46
CA SER A 58 -21.90 3.71 1.00
C SER A 58 -21.56 5.06 1.65
N PRO A 59 -21.93 5.29 2.93
CA PRO A 59 -21.48 6.44 3.72
C PRO A 59 -19.96 6.55 3.82
N HIS A 60 -19.24 5.44 3.67
CA HIS A 60 -17.78 5.34 3.75
C HIS A 60 -17.07 5.55 2.40
N ALA A 61 -17.76 5.99 1.36
CA ALA A 61 -17.23 6.16 0.00
C ALA A 61 -15.97 7.04 -0.12
N LYS A 62 -15.74 7.92 0.87
CA LYS A 62 -14.57 8.82 0.91
C LYS A 62 -13.31 8.16 1.46
N LEU A 63 -13.43 7.05 2.18
CA LEU A 63 -12.33 6.32 2.77
C LEU A 63 -11.65 5.44 1.72
N ALA A 64 -10.35 5.20 1.86
CA ALA A 64 -9.67 4.20 1.07
C ALA A 64 -10.01 2.79 1.57
N CYS A 65 -10.03 1.79 0.68
CA CYS A 65 -10.42 0.42 1.04
C CYS A 65 -9.56 -0.12 2.20
N ASN A 66 -8.25 0.12 2.15
CA ASN A 66 -7.32 -0.34 3.16
C ASN A 66 -7.27 0.49 4.46
N GLU A 67 -8.06 1.55 4.57
CA GLU A 67 -8.30 2.17 5.88
C GLU A 67 -9.12 1.25 6.80
N CYS A 68 -9.99 0.43 6.21
CA CYS A 68 -10.73 -0.61 6.94
C CYS A 68 -10.07 -1.98 6.83
N HIS A 69 -9.61 -2.38 5.63
CA HIS A 69 -9.20 -3.75 5.32
C HIS A 69 -7.72 -4.08 5.60
N ALA A 70 -6.91 -3.11 6.04
CA ALA A 70 -5.52 -3.35 6.43
C ALA A 70 -5.19 -2.74 7.79
N PRO A 71 -4.17 -3.25 8.52
CA PRO A 71 -3.73 -2.66 9.77
C PRO A 71 -3.39 -1.17 9.62
N ALA A 72 -3.78 -0.35 10.61
CA ALA A 72 -3.51 1.09 10.59
C ALA A 72 -2.00 1.40 10.73
N ALA A 73 -1.27 0.65 11.55
CA ALA A 73 0.16 0.83 11.75
C ALA A 73 0.97 0.30 10.55
N LEU A 74 2.00 1.06 10.15
CA LEU A 74 2.80 0.79 8.95
C LEU A 74 3.54 -0.56 9.01
N LEU A 75 4.17 -0.89 10.14
CA LEU A 75 4.95 -2.12 10.29
C LEU A 75 4.13 -3.40 10.07
N PRO A 76 2.96 -3.60 10.72
CA PRO A 76 2.12 -4.76 10.42
C PRO A 76 1.39 -4.66 9.07
N LYS A 77 1.17 -3.44 8.54
CA LYS A 77 0.49 -3.23 7.26
C LYS A 77 1.28 -3.79 6.08
N LEU A 78 2.60 -3.63 6.07
CA LEU A 78 3.46 -4.07 4.97
C LEU A 78 3.37 -5.59 4.72
N PRO A 79 3.68 -6.48 5.70
CA PRO A 79 3.58 -7.91 5.49
C PRO A 79 2.14 -8.38 5.27
N PHE A 80 1.17 -7.74 5.93
CA PHE A 80 -0.25 -8.04 5.71
C PHE A 80 -0.65 -7.79 4.25
N LYS A 81 -0.33 -6.61 3.70
CA LYS A 81 -0.63 -6.28 2.29
C LYS A 81 0.11 -7.18 1.30
N ALA A 82 1.36 -7.53 1.58
CA ALA A 82 2.12 -8.42 0.72
C ALA A 82 1.45 -9.81 0.63
N LYS A 83 1.03 -10.36 1.76
CA LYS A 83 0.36 -11.65 1.85
C LYS A 83 -1.02 -11.63 1.18
N GLU A 84 -1.88 -10.70 1.59
CA GLU A 84 -3.25 -10.64 1.06
C GLU A 84 -3.27 -10.23 -0.40
N GLY A 85 -2.41 -9.29 -0.82
CA GLY A 85 -2.30 -8.88 -2.21
C GLY A 85 -1.79 -10.00 -3.12
N ALA A 86 -0.83 -10.81 -2.66
CA ALA A 86 -0.38 -11.98 -3.41
C ALA A 86 -1.51 -13.01 -3.55
N ARG A 87 -2.27 -13.24 -2.48
CA ARG A 87 -3.44 -14.12 -2.49
C ARG A 87 -4.52 -13.61 -3.45
N ASP A 88 -4.86 -12.34 -3.35
CA ASP A 88 -5.90 -11.73 -4.20
C ASP A 88 -5.51 -11.78 -5.68
N PHE A 89 -4.23 -11.50 -5.98
CA PHE A 89 -3.69 -11.63 -7.34
C PHE A 89 -3.79 -13.07 -7.86
N TYR A 90 -3.40 -14.05 -7.03
CA TYR A 90 -3.50 -15.46 -7.38
C TYR A 90 -4.97 -15.87 -7.65
N MET A 91 -5.87 -15.52 -6.74
CA MET A 91 -7.30 -15.86 -6.86
C MET A 91 -7.95 -15.15 -8.04
N ASN A 92 -7.58 -13.89 -8.32
CA ASN A 92 -8.08 -13.16 -9.49
C ASN A 92 -7.61 -13.76 -10.83
N THR A 93 -6.44 -14.42 -10.85
CA THR A 93 -5.80 -14.91 -12.09
C THR A 93 -6.09 -16.39 -12.33
N PHE A 94 -6.05 -17.19 -11.28
CA PHE A 94 -6.10 -18.66 -11.37
C PHE A 94 -7.20 -19.29 -10.50
N GLY A 95 -7.79 -18.52 -9.60
CA GLY A 95 -8.78 -19.02 -8.66
C GLY A 95 -10.20 -18.98 -9.22
N ASP A 96 -11.04 -19.88 -8.72
CA ASP A 96 -12.48 -19.82 -8.86
C ASP A 96 -13.05 -19.19 -7.58
N VAL A 97 -13.65 -18.01 -7.71
CA VAL A 97 -14.13 -17.22 -6.58
C VAL A 97 -15.63 -17.18 -6.57
N GLU A 98 -16.21 -17.77 -5.53
CA GLU A 98 -17.65 -17.69 -5.31
C GLU A 98 -18.08 -16.26 -4.96
N LEU A 99 -19.17 -15.81 -5.56
CA LEU A 99 -19.78 -14.51 -5.25
C LEU A 99 -20.99 -14.70 -4.31
N PRO A 100 -21.20 -13.79 -3.36
CA PRO A 100 -20.38 -12.61 -3.05
C PRO A 100 -19.09 -12.97 -2.32
N ILE A 101 -18.01 -12.25 -2.64
CA ILE A 101 -16.71 -12.43 -1.96
C ILE A 101 -16.83 -12.10 -0.47
N VAL A 102 -16.21 -12.94 0.36
CA VAL A 102 -16.24 -12.80 1.81
C VAL A 102 -14.80 -12.63 2.32
N ALA A 103 -14.60 -11.63 3.19
CA ALA A 103 -13.30 -11.41 3.83
C ALA A 103 -12.88 -12.61 4.69
N GLY A 104 -11.61 -13.00 4.60
CA GLY A 104 -11.01 -14.02 5.46
C GLY A 104 -10.99 -13.60 6.94
N MET A 105 -10.80 -14.55 7.86
CA MET A 105 -10.86 -14.28 9.30
C MET A 105 -9.86 -13.20 9.73
N ALA A 106 -8.60 -13.28 9.28
CA ALA A 106 -7.60 -12.26 9.61
C ALA A 106 -8.01 -10.84 9.16
N THR A 107 -8.63 -10.72 7.98
CA THR A 107 -9.14 -9.43 7.49
C THR A 107 -10.35 -8.97 8.31
N LYS A 108 -11.25 -9.88 8.73
CA LYS A 108 -12.40 -9.54 9.60
C LYS A 108 -11.94 -8.96 10.94
N ASP A 109 -10.92 -9.55 11.55
CA ASP A 109 -10.36 -9.05 12.81
C ASP A 109 -9.77 -7.65 12.66
N VAL A 110 -9.04 -7.40 11.58
CA VAL A 110 -8.51 -6.07 11.26
C VAL A 110 -9.62 -5.05 11.02
N VAL A 111 -10.64 -5.40 10.23
CA VAL A 111 -11.80 -4.53 9.97
C VAL A 111 -12.52 -4.18 11.27
N ASN A 112 -12.78 -5.17 12.14
CA ASN A 112 -13.41 -4.94 13.43
C ASN A 112 -12.59 -4.01 14.33
N ALA A 113 -11.27 -4.17 14.35
CA ALA A 113 -10.37 -3.29 15.11
C ALA A 113 -10.42 -1.84 14.57
N ASN A 114 -10.33 -1.67 13.26
CA ASN A 114 -10.36 -0.35 12.62
C ASN A 114 -11.72 0.34 12.78
N CYS A 115 -12.84 -0.41 12.67
CA CYS A 115 -14.18 0.14 12.91
C CYS A 115 -14.34 0.69 14.34
N LYS A 116 -13.79 -0.01 15.34
CA LYS A 116 -13.86 0.44 16.75
C LYS A 116 -12.98 1.66 17.03
N ALA A 117 -11.92 1.85 16.24
CA ALA A 117 -10.98 2.96 16.38
C ALA A 117 -11.42 4.23 15.63
N CYS A 118 -12.38 4.12 14.73
CA CYS A 118 -12.93 5.22 13.94
C CYS A 118 -13.94 6.02 14.74
#